data_91eac9e744c9fb6ff14120ec11bd149d
#
_entry.id   91eac9e744c9fb6ff14120ec11bd149d
#
_cell.length_a   1.000
_cell.length_b   1.000
_cell.length_c   1.000
_cell.angle_alpha   90.00
_cell.angle_beta   90.00
_cell.angle_gamma   90.00
#
_symmetry.space_group_name_H-M   'P 1'
#
loop_
_entity.id
_entity.type
_entity.pdbx_description
1 polymer ?
#
loop_
_entity_poly.entity_id
_entity_poly.type
_entity_poly.pdbx_seq_one_letter_code
_entity_poly.pdbx_strand_id
1 'polypeptide(L)'
;MGSEGKNLRCAAGAQQSAAGVLEDSPFLRACRKEKCDYTPIWLMRQAGRFQPEYRAIREKTTFLELCKNPELAAEVTVMAVNMLGVDAAIIFADILLILEPLGAGLEYAKGDGPVIHNPVRCSEDVQALRRFDVHDDLAYVAQAVAIARKELPAHIPLIGFAGAPFTVASYLIEGGSSRHFERTKVFMYTQPEA
;
A
#
# COMPACT_ATOMS: atom_id res chain seq x y z
N MET A 1 56.24 -24.64 -37.91
CA MET A 1 55.22 -25.34 -37.11
C MET A 1 54.80 -24.38 -36.01
N GLY A 2 53.71 -23.68 -36.28
CA GLY A 2 53.18 -22.66 -35.40
C GLY A 2 52.00 -23.23 -34.59
N SER A 3 52.03 -23.04 -33.29
CA SER A 3 50.94 -23.36 -32.38
C SER A 3 50.09 -22.12 -32.16
N GLU A 4 48.88 -22.13 -32.73
CA GLU A 4 47.87 -21.10 -32.47
C GLU A 4 47.30 -21.28 -31.07
N GLY A 5 47.63 -20.35 -30.16
CA GLY A 5 47.01 -20.22 -28.87
C GLY A 5 45.60 -19.58 -29.01
N LYS A 6 44.54 -20.35 -28.89
CA LYS A 6 43.16 -19.85 -28.79
C LYS A 6 42.98 -19.17 -27.43
N ASN A 7 42.92 -17.84 -27.42
CA ASN A 7 42.46 -17.02 -26.32
C ASN A 7 40.94 -17.25 -26.13
N LEU A 8 40.56 -18.11 -25.21
CA LEU A 8 39.19 -18.12 -24.66
C LEU A 8 39.03 -16.91 -23.73
N ARG A 9 38.45 -15.83 -24.23
CA ARG A 9 37.88 -14.80 -23.37
C ARG A 9 36.62 -15.36 -22.72
N CYS A 10 36.73 -15.76 -21.47
CA CYS A 10 35.58 -15.94 -20.62
C CYS A 10 34.87 -14.59 -20.48
N ALA A 11 33.70 -14.46 -21.12
CA ALA A 11 32.79 -13.36 -20.81
C ALA A 11 32.25 -13.60 -19.38
N ALA A 12 32.84 -12.90 -18.42
CA ALA A 12 32.30 -12.79 -17.08
C ALA A 12 31.01 -11.97 -17.20
N GLY A 13 29.88 -12.65 -17.35
CA GLY A 13 28.56 -12.04 -17.15
C GLY A 13 28.50 -11.59 -15.70
N ALA A 14 28.61 -10.30 -15.45
CA ALA A 14 28.38 -9.73 -14.13
C ALA A 14 26.93 -10.10 -13.73
N GLN A 15 26.78 -10.99 -12.76
CA GLN A 15 25.49 -11.25 -12.12
C GLN A 15 25.07 -9.98 -11.41
N GLN A 16 24.09 -9.27 -11.98
CA GLN A 16 23.48 -8.13 -11.31
C GLN A 16 22.89 -8.58 -9.98
N SER A 17 23.16 -7.85 -8.90
CA SER A 17 22.50 -8.09 -7.62
C SER A 17 21.00 -7.84 -7.76
N ALA A 18 20.18 -8.49 -6.92
CA ALA A 18 18.73 -8.27 -6.92
C ALA A 18 18.36 -6.78 -6.79
N ALA A 19 19.16 -6.02 -6.04
CA ALA A 19 19.01 -4.57 -5.93
C ALA A 19 19.27 -3.85 -7.27
N GLY A 20 20.30 -4.23 -8.01
CA GLY A 20 20.58 -3.66 -9.33
C GLY A 20 19.50 -3.97 -10.37
N VAL A 21 18.91 -5.17 -10.30
CA VAL A 21 17.77 -5.56 -11.17
C VAL A 21 16.55 -4.71 -10.89
N LEU A 22 16.26 -4.41 -9.61
CA LEU A 22 15.15 -3.57 -9.20
C LEU A 22 15.35 -2.12 -9.68
N GLU A 23 16.54 -1.56 -9.45
CA GLU A 23 16.88 -0.19 -9.86
C GLU A 23 16.79 0.02 -11.37
N ASP A 24 17.06 -1.00 -12.16
CA ASP A 24 16.97 -0.95 -13.63
C ASP A 24 15.57 -1.32 -14.17
N SER A 25 14.58 -1.51 -13.28
CA SER A 25 13.20 -1.81 -13.69
C SER A 25 12.62 -0.68 -14.55
N PRO A 26 11.81 -1.00 -15.58
CA PRO A 26 11.19 0.02 -16.44
C PRO A 26 10.40 1.05 -15.65
N PHE A 27 9.70 0.64 -14.57
CA PHE A 27 8.93 1.55 -13.74
C PHE A 27 9.83 2.57 -13.02
N LEU A 28 10.92 2.14 -12.37
CA LEU A 28 11.82 3.07 -11.67
C LEU A 28 12.60 3.95 -12.64
N ARG A 29 12.99 3.42 -13.80
CA ARG A 29 13.60 4.22 -14.88
C ARG A 29 12.66 5.32 -15.35
N ALA A 30 11.39 5.01 -15.59
CA ALA A 30 10.38 6.01 -15.95
C ALA A 30 10.19 7.07 -14.86
N CYS A 31 10.19 6.69 -13.58
CA CYS A 31 10.15 7.64 -12.46
C CYS A 31 11.34 8.60 -12.45
N ARG A 32 12.54 8.16 -12.89
CA ARG A 32 13.72 8.98 -13.05
C ARG A 32 13.78 9.74 -14.39
N LYS A 33 12.72 9.63 -15.22
CA LYS A 33 12.64 10.22 -16.58
C LYS A 33 13.70 9.66 -17.54
N GLU A 34 14.13 8.45 -17.33
CA GLU A 34 15.03 7.73 -18.21
C GLU A 34 14.26 7.10 -19.37
N LYS A 35 14.95 6.86 -20.51
CA LYS A 35 14.31 6.22 -21.67
C LYS A 35 13.94 4.78 -21.33
N CYS A 36 12.69 4.42 -21.58
CA CYS A 36 12.15 3.06 -21.50
C CYS A 36 11.75 2.58 -22.89
N ASP A 37 11.80 1.27 -23.12
CA ASP A 37 11.40 0.66 -24.40
C ASP A 37 9.87 0.67 -24.58
N TYR A 38 9.14 0.75 -23.47
CA TYR A 38 7.69 0.88 -23.42
C TYR A 38 7.27 1.72 -22.22
N THR A 39 6.01 2.14 -22.17
CA THR A 39 5.44 2.86 -21.01
C THR A 39 5.04 1.85 -19.93
N PRO A 40 5.74 1.80 -18.78
CA PRO A 40 5.38 0.91 -17.68
C PRO A 40 4.05 1.32 -17.05
N ILE A 41 3.27 0.34 -16.61
CA ILE A 41 1.95 0.56 -16.02
C ILE A 41 1.80 -0.11 -14.66
N TRP A 42 0.98 0.50 -13.83
CA TRP A 42 0.39 -0.09 -12.63
C TRP A 42 -1.04 0.45 -12.45
N LEU A 43 -1.85 -0.22 -11.68
CA LEU A 43 -3.24 0.19 -11.46
C LEU A 43 -3.46 0.44 -9.97
N MET A 44 -4.05 1.59 -9.62
CA MET A 44 -4.31 1.96 -8.22
C MET A 44 -5.14 0.90 -7.46
N ARG A 45 -6.03 0.20 -8.16
CA ARG A 45 -6.87 -0.86 -7.60
C ARG A 45 -6.65 -2.17 -8.36
N GLN A 46 -5.39 -2.57 -8.52
CA GLN A 46 -5.04 -3.80 -9.22
C GLN A 46 -5.46 -5.08 -8.47
N ALA A 47 -5.61 -5.02 -7.16
CA ALA A 47 -6.31 -6.04 -6.39
C ALA A 47 -7.77 -5.60 -6.13
N GLY A 48 -8.73 -6.48 -6.38
CA GLY A 48 -10.12 -6.11 -6.20
C GLY A 48 -11.15 -7.19 -6.52
N ARG A 49 -12.42 -6.86 -6.31
CA ARG A 49 -13.57 -7.78 -6.46
C ARG A 49 -13.80 -8.32 -7.87
N PHE A 50 -13.14 -7.80 -8.88
CA PHE A 50 -13.17 -8.37 -10.23
C PHE A 50 -12.39 -9.68 -10.34
N GLN A 51 -11.43 -9.93 -9.40
CA GLN A 51 -10.61 -11.14 -9.35
C GLN A 51 -11.34 -12.24 -8.58
N PRO A 52 -11.56 -13.44 -9.14
CA PRO A 52 -12.18 -14.57 -8.45
C PRO A 52 -11.42 -14.97 -7.18
N GLU A 53 -10.09 -15.01 -7.25
CA GLU A 53 -9.21 -15.41 -6.16
C GLU A 53 -9.33 -14.42 -4.98
N TYR A 54 -9.36 -13.12 -5.27
CA TYR A 54 -9.60 -12.11 -4.25
C TYR A 54 -10.98 -12.32 -3.59
N ARG A 55 -12.03 -12.61 -4.38
CA ARG A 55 -13.36 -12.88 -3.81
C ARG A 55 -13.34 -14.10 -2.89
N ALA A 56 -12.64 -15.18 -3.28
CA ALA A 56 -12.52 -16.39 -2.45
C ALA A 56 -11.85 -16.11 -1.09
N ILE A 57 -10.85 -15.23 -1.04
CA ILE A 57 -10.25 -14.76 0.21
C ILE A 57 -11.28 -13.95 1.01
N ARG A 58 -11.99 -13.01 0.35
CA ARG A 58 -12.96 -12.12 0.98
C ARG A 58 -14.24 -12.83 1.48
N GLU A 59 -14.54 -14.02 1.00
CA GLU A 59 -15.62 -14.88 1.54
C GLU A 59 -15.29 -15.42 2.94
N LYS A 60 -13.99 -15.55 3.25
CA LYS A 60 -13.49 -16.13 4.51
C LYS A 60 -13.04 -15.08 5.52
N THR A 61 -12.85 -13.83 5.10
CA THR A 61 -12.29 -12.76 5.93
C THR A 61 -13.04 -11.45 5.74
N THR A 62 -13.09 -10.63 6.76
CA THR A 62 -13.50 -9.23 6.65
C THR A 62 -12.39 -8.41 5.96
N PHE A 63 -12.72 -7.19 5.53
CA PHE A 63 -11.72 -6.33 4.90
C PHE A 63 -10.59 -5.94 5.87
N LEU A 64 -10.95 -5.62 7.11
CA LEU A 64 -9.95 -5.26 8.13
C LEU A 64 -9.09 -6.45 8.54
N GLU A 65 -9.68 -7.64 8.71
CA GLU A 65 -8.91 -8.86 8.97
C GLU A 65 -7.90 -9.15 7.85
N LEU A 66 -8.31 -8.98 6.60
CA LEU A 66 -7.41 -9.13 5.45
C LEU A 66 -6.26 -8.10 5.49
N CYS A 67 -6.57 -6.83 5.77
CA CYS A 67 -5.54 -5.79 5.89
C CYS A 67 -4.57 -6.02 7.07
N LYS A 68 -5.07 -6.63 8.15
CA LYS A 68 -4.29 -6.88 9.38
C LYS A 68 -3.54 -8.21 9.38
N ASN A 69 -3.78 -9.06 8.40
CA ASN A 69 -3.05 -10.31 8.23
C ASN A 69 -1.93 -10.11 7.20
N PRO A 70 -0.65 -10.08 7.62
CA PRO A 70 0.48 -9.80 6.76
C PRO A 70 0.61 -10.76 5.57
N GLU A 71 0.36 -12.04 5.81
CA GLU A 71 0.46 -13.10 4.81
C GLU A 71 -0.61 -12.92 3.74
N LEU A 72 -1.87 -12.71 4.14
CA LEU A 72 -2.97 -12.50 3.19
C LEU A 72 -2.83 -11.18 2.42
N ALA A 73 -2.38 -10.10 3.07
CA ALA A 73 -2.14 -8.83 2.40
C ALA A 73 -1.03 -8.94 1.36
N ALA A 74 0.05 -9.67 1.69
CA ALA A 74 1.13 -9.96 0.74
C ALA A 74 0.65 -10.87 -0.41
N GLU A 75 -0.08 -11.94 -0.12
CA GLU A 75 -0.67 -12.84 -1.12
C GLU A 75 -1.51 -12.07 -2.13
N VAL A 76 -2.43 -11.23 -1.67
CA VAL A 76 -3.28 -10.39 -2.54
C VAL A 76 -2.46 -9.41 -3.38
N THR A 77 -1.39 -8.85 -2.81
CA THR A 77 -0.48 -7.94 -3.51
C THR A 77 0.24 -8.66 -4.66
N VAL A 78 0.83 -9.81 -4.39
CA VAL A 78 1.60 -10.60 -5.37
C VAL A 78 0.67 -11.20 -6.43
N MET A 79 -0.48 -11.73 -6.02
CA MET A 79 -1.50 -12.27 -6.90
C MET A 79 -1.93 -11.27 -7.97
N ALA A 80 -2.17 -10.01 -7.59
CA ALA A 80 -2.58 -8.96 -8.53
C ALA A 80 -1.53 -8.71 -9.62
N VAL A 81 -0.24 -8.70 -9.27
CA VAL A 81 0.86 -8.56 -10.22
C VAL A 81 0.91 -9.74 -11.17
N ASN A 82 0.83 -10.96 -10.65
CA ASN A 82 0.91 -12.18 -11.45
C ASN A 82 -0.26 -12.31 -12.45
N MET A 83 -1.47 -11.85 -12.05
CA MET A 83 -2.64 -11.92 -12.92
C MET A 83 -2.65 -10.83 -13.99
N LEU A 84 -2.18 -9.64 -13.69
CA LEU A 84 -2.32 -8.48 -14.57
C LEU A 84 -1.07 -8.21 -15.41
N GLY A 85 0.10 -8.75 -15.01
CA GLY A 85 1.36 -8.49 -15.70
C GLY A 85 1.78 -7.02 -15.65
N VAL A 86 1.49 -6.33 -14.54
CA VAL A 86 1.83 -4.91 -14.33
C VAL A 86 3.30 -4.73 -13.93
N ASP A 87 3.84 -3.54 -14.15
CA ASP A 87 5.25 -3.21 -13.93
C ASP A 87 5.59 -2.76 -12.51
N ALA A 88 4.59 -2.62 -11.65
CA ALA A 88 4.78 -2.36 -10.22
C ALA A 88 3.66 -2.99 -9.38
N ALA A 89 4.01 -3.47 -8.20
CA ALA A 89 3.06 -3.85 -7.17
C ALA A 89 2.64 -2.62 -6.35
N ILE A 90 1.44 -2.65 -5.80
CA ILE A 90 1.03 -1.75 -4.71
C ILE A 90 0.58 -2.60 -3.53
N ILE A 91 1.09 -2.31 -2.33
CA ILE A 91 0.74 -3.07 -1.14
C ILE A 91 -0.76 -3.06 -0.90
N PHE A 92 -1.35 -4.21 -0.57
CA PHE A 92 -2.73 -4.27 -0.16
C PHE A 92 -2.85 -3.79 1.28
N ALA A 93 -3.49 -2.63 1.48
CA ALA A 93 -3.70 -1.98 2.77
C ALA A 93 -4.86 -0.98 2.66
N ASP A 94 -5.11 -0.24 3.74
CA ASP A 94 -6.05 0.88 3.75
C ASP A 94 -5.46 2.11 4.46
N ILE A 95 -5.80 3.30 3.97
CA ILE A 95 -5.30 4.57 4.52
C ILE A 95 -5.85 4.89 5.91
N LEU A 96 -6.94 4.25 6.32
CA LEU A 96 -7.63 4.51 7.60
C LEU A 96 -7.22 3.57 8.72
N LEU A 97 -6.34 2.59 8.48
CA LEU A 97 -5.86 1.66 9.51
C LEU A 97 -5.27 2.39 10.73
N ILE A 98 -4.68 3.55 10.51
CA ILE A 98 -4.15 4.43 11.57
C ILE A 98 -5.22 4.89 12.57
N LEU A 99 -6.50 4.90 12.20
CA LEU A 99 -7.58 5.34 13.06
C LEU A 99 -7.90 4.35 14.20
N GLU A 100 -7.57 3.08 14.04
CA GLU A 100 -7.80 2.08 15.09
C GLU A 100 -6.90 2.30 16.32
N PRO A 101 -5.56 2.41 16.19
CA PRO A 101 -4.72 2.69 17.36
C PRO A 101 -5.00 4.07 17.97
N LEU A 102 -5.49 5.04 17.20
CA LEU A 102 -5.97 6.32 17.72
C LEU A 102 -7.23 6.19 18.60
N GLY A 103 -7.91 5.05 18.58
CA GLY A 103 -9.11 4.80 19.37
C GLY A 103 -10.42 5.20 18.71
N ALA A 104 -10.39 5.52 17.40
CA ALA A 104 -11.55 6.01 16.69
C ALA A 104 -12.58 4.91 16.33
N GLY A 105 -12.18 3.64 16.34
CA GLY A 105 -13.08 2.51 16.03
C GLY A 105 -13.49 2.50 14.56
N LEU A 106 -12.74 1.80 13.71
CA LEU A 106 -12.97 1.70 12.27
C LEU A 106 -13.73 0.43 11.92
N GLU A 107 -14.76 0.54 11.07
CA GLU A 107 -15.51 -0.59 10.52
C GLU A 107 -15.76 -0.40 9.03
N TYR A 108 -15.87 -1.52 8.31
CA TYR A 108 -16.31 -1.57 6.90
C TYR A 108 -17.56 -2.45 6.81
N ALA A 109 -18.72 -1.82 6.86
CA ALA A 109 -19.99 -2.50 6.67
C ALA A 109 -20.18 -2.96 5.21
N LYS A 110 -20.97 -4.05 5.02
CA LYS A 110 -21.27 -4.55 3.67
C LYS A 110 -22.07 -3.51 2.87
N GLY A 111 -21.49 -3.03 1.77
CA GLY A 111 -22.15 -2.08 0.86
C GLY A 111 -21.94 -0.61 1.20
N ASP A 112 -21.54 -0.31 2.41
CA ASP A 112 -21.20 1.03 2.86
C ASP A 112 -19.67 1.24 2.83
N GLY A 113 -19.25 2.49 2.85
CA GLY A 113 -17.84 2.85 3.01
C GLY A 113 -17.35 2.63 4.45
N PRO A 114 -16.22 3.22 4.82
CA PRO A 114 -15.73 3.18 6.18
C PRO A 114 -16.69 3.92 7.14
N VAL A 115 -16.91 3.33 8.31
CA VAL A 115 -17.66 3.89 9.43
C VAL A 115 -16.71 4.08 10.61
N ILE A 116 -16.69 5.26 11.18
CA ILE A 116 -15.88 5.61 12.35
C ILE A 116 -16.80 5.82 13.53
N HIS A 117 -16.69 4.96 14.54
CA HIS A 117 -17.64 4.92 15.67
C HIS A 117 -17.43 6.07 16.65
N ASN A 118 -16.18 6.49 16.84
CA ASN A 118 -15.81 7.58 17.73
C ASN A 118 -15.20 8.75 16.93
N PRO A 119 -16.00 9.44 16.10
CA PRO A 119 -15.51 10.55 15.30
C PRO A 119 -15.21 11.77 16.17
N VAL A 120 -14.20 12.54 15.79
CA VAL A 120 -13.86 13.81 16.44
C VAL A 120 -14.92 14.87 16.09
N ARG A 121 -15.44 15.55 17.13
CA ARG A 121 -16.46 16.59 16.99
C ARG A 121 -16.08 17.92 17.65
N CYS A 122 -15.16 17.88 18.59
CA CYS A 122 -14.72 19.03 19.36
C CYS A 122 -13.24 18.88 19.77
N SER A 123 -12.69 19.92 20.36
CA SER A 123 -11.29 19.97 20.81
C SER A 123 -10.99 18.90 21.86
N GLU A 124 -11.95 18.60 22.72
CA GLU A 124 -11.83 17.56 23.75
C GLU A 124 -11.67 16.18 23.14
N ASP A 125 -12.36 15.90 22.02
CA ASP A 125 -12.23 14.62 21.29
C ASP A 125 -10.82 14.49 20.69
N VAL A 126 -10.22 15.59 20.19
CA VAL A 126 -8.84 15.60 19.72
C VAL A 126 -7.87 15.22 20.83
N GLN A 127 -8.07 15.80 22.03
CA GLN A 127 -7.23 15.52 23.19
C GLN A 127 -7.41 14.09 23.73
N ALA A 128 -8.56 13.49 23.48
CA ALA A 128 -8.88 12.11 23.86
C ALA A 128 -8.28 11.06 22.93
N LEU A 129 -7.74 11.45 21.76
CA LEU A 129 -7.09 10.52 20.85
C LEU A 129 -5.88 9.88 21.52
N ARG A 130 -5.78 8.56 21.40
CA ARG A 130 -4.68 7.81 22.00
C ARG A 130 -3.38 8.05 21.25
N ARG A 131 -2.29 8.18 21.99
CA ARG A 131 -0.95 8.06 21.45
C ARG A 131 -0.64 6.58 21.23
N PHE A 132 0.03 6.26 20.14
CA PHE A 132 0.38 4.89 19.79
C PHE A 132 1.80 4.83 19.21
N ASP A 133 2.37 3.63 19.20
CA ASP A 133 3.64 3.36 18.53
C ASP A 133 3.38 2.68 17.19
N VAL A 134 3.88 3.28 16.11
CA VAL A 134 3.67 2.76 14.74
C VAL A 134 4.31 1.38 14.56
N HIS A 135 5.45 1.13 15.23
CA HIS A 135 6.16 -0.14 15.10
C HIS A 135 5.44 -1.29 15.80
N ASP A 136 4.70 -1.00 16.85
CA ASP A 136 3.92 -2.00 17.59
C ASP A 136 2.50 -2.11 17.05
N ASP A 137 1.78 -0.98 16.98
CA ASP A 137 0.34 -0.97 16.68
C ASP A 137 0.03 -1.21 15.19
N LEU A 138 0.98 -0.91 14.27
CA LEU A 138 0.85 -1.11 12.84
C LEU A 138 1.93 -2.04 12.27
N ALA A 139 2.55 -2.87 13.12
CA ALA A 139 3.60 -3.82 12.74
C ALA A 139 3.20 -4.73 11.57
N TYR A 140 1.93 -5.11 11.50
CA TYR A 140 1.39 -5.98 10.43
C TYR A 140 1.53 -5.37 9.03
N VAL A 141 1.50 -4.03 8.91
CA VAL A 141 1.72 -3.37 7.61
C VAL A 141 3.18 -3.53 7.16
N ALA A 142 4.13 -3.30 8.07
CA ALA A 142 5.56 -3.48 7.77
C ALA A 142 5.89 -4.94 7.45
N GLN A 143 5.28 -5.89 8.18
CA GLN A 143 5.42 -7.32 7.92
C GLN A 143 4.86 -7.70 6.54
N ALA A 144 3.68 -7.21 6.16
CA ALA A 144 3.11 -7.43 4.83
C ALA A 144 4.03 -6.91 3.72
N VAL A 145 4.63 -5.72 3.90
CA VAL A 145 5.62 -5.16 2.96
C VAL A 145 6.84 -6.07 2.84
N ALA A 146 7.37 -6.57 3.96
CA ALA A 146 8.54 -7.46 3.95
C ALA A 146 8.26 -8.78 3.23
N ILE A 147 7.10 -9.40 3.48
CA ILE A 147 6.68 -10.65 2.83
C ILE A 147 6.46 -10.40 1.34
N ALA A 148 5.66 -9.39 0.96
CA ALA A 148 5.38 -9.06 -0.43
C ALA A 148 6.68 -8.77 -1.21
N ARG A 149 7.63 -8.02 -0.62
CA ARG A 149 8.91 -7.74 -1.27
C ARG A 149 9.73 -9.00 -1.54
N LYS A 150 9.68 -9.97 -0.63
CA LYS A 150 10.39 -11.25 -0.78
C LYS A 150 9.78 -12.14 -1.87
N GLU A 151 8.47 -12.10 -2.03
CA GLU A 151 7.72 -12.95 -2.98
C GLU A 151 7.63 -12.35 -4.39
N LEU A 152 7.68 -11.02 -4.50
CA LEU A 152 7.64 -10.34 -5.79
C LEU A 152 8.92 -10.59 -6.60
N PRO A 153 8.82 -10.73 -7.94
CA PRO A 153 9.98 -10.76 -8.83
C PRO A 153 10.93 -9.59 -8.56
N ALA A 154 12.24 -9.82 -8.68
CA ALA A 154 13.26 -8.83 -8.34
C ALA A 154 13.11 -7.50 -9.11
N HIS A 155 12.58 -7.54 -10.33
CA HIS A 155 12.38 -6.36 -11.19
C HIS A 155 11.08 -5.61 -10.94
N ILE A 156 10.17 -6.13 -10.12
CA ILE A 156 8.88 -5.49 -9.82
C ILE A 156 9.00 -4.65 -8.55
N PRO A 157 8.99 -3.32 -8.61
CA PRO A 157 8.97 -2.48 -7.41
C PRO A 157 7.65 -2.59 -6.66
N LEU A 158 7.72 -2.37 -5.35
CA LEU A 158 6.56 -2.34 -4.47
C LEU A 158 6.27 -0.90 -4.05
N ILE A 159 5.10 -0.41 -4.40
CA ILE A 159 4.60 0.92 -4.05
C ILE A 159 3.93 0.85 -2.68
N GLY A 160 4.35 1.71 -1.75
CA GLY A 160 3.62 2.03 -0.54
C GLY A 160 2.70 3.23 -0.77
N PHE A 161 1.69 3.38 0.08
CA PHE A 161 0.82 4.55 0.08
C PHE A 161 0.38 4.92 1.48
N ALA A 162 -0.05 6.17 1.67
CA ALA A 162 -0.59 6.66 2.91
C ALA A 162 -1.69 7.70 2.63
N GLY A 163 -2.62 7.86 3.56
CA GLY A 163 -3.55 8.97 3.54
C GLY A 163 -2.82 10.27 3.89
N ALA A 164 -3.05 11.34 3.13
CA ALA A 164 -2.59 12.66 3.54
C ALA A 164 -3.25 13.05 4.88
N PRO A 165 -2.58 13.79 5.76
CA PRO A 165 -3.13 14.16 7.08
C PRO A 165 -4.52 14.75 7.02
N PHE A 166 -4.77 15.68 6.11
CA PHE A 166 -6.09 16.28 5.90
C PHE A 166 -7.14 15.25 5.47
N THR A 167 -6.78 14.30 4.61
CA THR A 167 -7.70 13.25 4.16
C THR A 167 -8.11 12.37 5.35
N VAL A 168 -7.14 11.90 6.13
CA VAL A 168 -7.41 11.03 7.30
C VAL A 168 -8.22 11.78 8.36
N ALA A 169 -7.84 13.05 8.67
CA ALA A 169 -8.58 13.91 9.59
C ALA A 169 -10.01 14.14 9.12
N SER A 170 -10.23 14.36 7.82
CA SER A 170 -11.59 14.53 7.28
C SER A 170 -12.45 13.29 7.49
N TYR A 171 -11.94 12.09 7.24
CA TYR A 171 -12.67 10.85 7.55
C TYR A 171 -12.99 10.75 9.05
N LEU A 172 -12.02 11.04 9.90
CA LEU A 172 -12.18 11.00 11.36
C LEU A 172 -13.23 12.00 11.84
N ILE A 173 -13.23 13.23 11.32
CA ILE A 173 -14.19 14.26 11.68
C ILE A 173 -15.57 13.98 11.08
N GLU A 174 -15.68 13.55 9.82
CA GLU A 174 -16.97 13.24 9.21
C GLU A 174 -17.62 11.99 9.80
N GLY A 175 -16.82 11.05 10.32
CA GLY A 175 -17.29 9.73 10.79
C GLY A 175 -17.39 8.71 9.67
N GLY A 176 -16.83 9.01 8.50
CA GLY A 176 -16.88 8.19 7.30
C GLY A 176 -16.63 9.00 6.03
N SER A 177 -17.10 8.50 4.89
CA SER A 177 -16.98 9.24 3.63
C SER A 177 -17.95 10.43 3.58
N SER A 178 -17.50 11.54 3.00
CA SER A 178 -18.32 12.74 2.79
C SER A 178 -18.04 13.34 1.41
N ARG A 179 -19.09 13.87 0.77
CA ARG A 179 -18.96 14.60 -0.51
C ARG A 179 -18.61 16.08 -0.32
N HIS A 180 -19.08 16.67 0.76
CA HIS A 180 -19.03 18.12 0.96
C HIS A 180 -18.12 18.54 2.11
N PHE A 181 -17.67 17.58 2.95
CA PHE A 181 -16.80 17.85 4.10
C PHE A 181 -17.37 18.93 5.03
N GLU A 182 -18.68 18.87 5.29
CA GLU A 182 -19.41 19.93 6.01
C GLU A 182 -18.92 20.03 7.46
N ARG A 183 -18.82 18.90 8.17
CA ARG A 183 -18.35 18.88 9.55
C ARG A 183 -16.89 19.28 9.66
N THR A 184 -16.05 18.81 8.73
CA THR A 184 -14.62 19.18 8.66
C THR A 184 -14.47 20.68 8.49
N LYS A 185 -15.22 21.30 7.59
CA LYS A 185 -15.19 22.75 7.38
C LYS A 185 -15.69 23.51 8.60
N VAL A 186 -16.81 23.09 9.19
CA VAL A 186 -17.32 23.71 10.43
C VAL A 186 -16.26 23.63 11.53
N PHE A 187 -15.67 22.46 11.74
CA PHE A 187 -14.63 22.27 12.75
C PHE A 187 -13.43 23.21 12.53
N MET A 188 -12.92 23.31 11.31
CA MET A 188 -11.81 24.20 10.95
C MET A 188 -12.10 25.67 11.27
N TYR A 189 -13.34 26.14 11.04
CA TYR A 189 -13.70 27.54 11.26
C TYR A 189 -14.13 27.86 12.69
N THR A 190 -14.66 26.89 13.42
CA THR A 190 -15.14 27.12 14.79
C THR A 190 -14.12 26.75 15.85
N GLN A 191 -13.15 25.89 15.55
CA GLN A 191 -12.12 25.41 16.49
C GLN A 191 -10.74 25.35 15.83
N PRO A 192 -10.22 26.48 15.33
CA PRO A 192 -8.97 26.52 14.56
C PRO A 192 -7.72 26.14 15.38
N GLU A 193 -7.80 26.17 16.69
CA GLU A 193 -6.70 25.85 17.62
C GLU A 193 -6.71 24.36 18.06
N ALA A 194 -7.66 23.54 17.57
CA ALA A 194 -7.82 22.14 17.96
C ALA A 194 -6.89 21.16 17.23
#